data_32404c3b9c196b53c0c39409398774a7
#
_entry.id   32404c3b9c196b53c0c39409398774a7
#
_cell.length_a   1.000
_cell.length_b   1.000
_cell.length_c   1.000
_cell.angle_alpha   90.00
_cell.angle_beta   90.00
_cell.angle_gamma   90.00
#
_symmetry.space_group_name_H-M   'P 1'
#
loop_
_entity.id
_entity.type
_entity.pdbx_description
1 polymer ?
#
loop_
_entity_poly.entity_id
_entity_poly.type
_entity_poly.pdbx_seq_one_letter_code
_entity_poly.pdbx_strand_id
1 'polypeptide(L)'
;LHYPFENKEEFEKHFPAQFISEAIDQTRGWFYTLLAVSTCLFDKTPYENCIVLGHVLDEKGQKMSKSKGNGVDPMTLLDTVGADATRWHFYTVSAPWLPTRLGLNNVQETQRGFLSTLWNVYSFYVLYAEIDQFNPNKYADFKSENIMDKWILSKLNTLIKEVAEKLDKYDITSA
;
A
#
# COMPACT_ATOMS: atom_id res chain seq x y z
N LEU A 1 -12.19 -4.54 23.43
CA LEU A 1 -13.13 -5.68 23.53
C LEU A 1 -13.41 -6.09 24.97
N HIS A 2 -12.58 -5.70 25.94
CA HIS A 2 -12.69 -6.01 27.37
C HIS A 2 -12.76 -7.52 27.69
N TYR A 3 -12.10 -8.32 26.87
CA TYR A 3 -11.99 -9.75 27.11
C TYR A 3 -11.35 -10.02 28.51
N PRO A 4 -11.78 -11.04 29.28
CA PRO A 4 -12.83 -12.02 28.97
C PRO A 4 -14.24 -11.63 29.46
N PHE A 5 -14.44 -10.41 29.95
CA PHE A 5 -15.67 -9.97 30.62
C PHE A 5 -16.78 -9.55 29.66
N GLU A 6 -16.39 -9.02 28.49
CA GLU A 6 -17.31 -8.54 27.47
C GLU A 6 -16.82 -8.96 26.08
N ASN A 7 -17.75 -9.05 25.10
CA ASN A 7 -17.45 -9.24 23.68
C ASN A 7 -16.54 -10.45 23.37
N LYS A 8 -16.74 -11.56 24.10
CA LYS A 8 -15.92 -12.74 23.93
C LYS A 8 -16.00 -13.33 22.51
N GLU A 9 -17.21 -13.41 21.94
CA GLU A 9 -17.41 -13.91 20.57
C GLU A 9 -16.71 -13.03 19.52
N GLU A 10 -16.70 -11.72 19.73
CA GLU A 10 -16.03 -10.79 18.83
C GLU A 10 -14.49 -10.93 18.94
N PHE A 11 -13.98 -11.16 20.15
CA PHE A 11 -12.57 -11.46 20.32
C PHE A 11 -12.18 -12.77 19.60
N GLU A 12 -12.97 -13.82 19.75
CA GLU A 12 -12.68 -15.14 19.15
C GLU A 12 -12.69 -15.10 17.61
N LYS A 13 -13.50 -14.22 17.00
CA LYS A 13 -13.51 -13.98 15.54
C LYS A 13 -12.23 -13.31 15.02
N HIS A 14 -11.57 -12.50 15.86
CA HIS A 14 -10.43 -11.69 15.46
C HIS A 14 -9.10 -12.15 16.05
N PHE A 15 -9.11 -13.27 16.78
CA PHE A 15 -7.93 -13.83 17.41
C PHE A 15 -7.59 -15.22 16.84
N PRO A 16 -6.37 -15.43 16.34
CA PRO A 16 -5.28 -14.44 16.18
C PRO A 16 -5.57 -13.39 15.10
N ALA A 17 -4.90 -12.25 15.15
CA ALA A 17 -4.98 -11.24 14.09
C ALA A 17 -4.39 -11.78 12.78
N GLN A 18 -4.98 -11.47 11.64
CA GLN A 18 -4.49 -11.91 10.34
C GLN A 18 -3.06 -11.41 10.07
N PHE A 19 -2.78 -10.16 10.41
CA PHE A 19 -1.42 -9.63 10.40
C PHE A 19 -1.23 -8.49 11.38
N ILE A 20 0.03 -8.24 11.74
CA ILE A 20 0.48 -7.02 12.41
C ILE A 20 1.64 -6.41 11.61
N SER A 21 1.80 -5.09 11.70
CA SER A 21 2.89 -4.39 11.01
C SER A 21 3.42 -3.25 11.85
N GLU A 22 4.73 -3.20 12.00
CA GLU A 22 5.49 -2.15 12.67
C GLU A 22 6.97 -2.22 12.29
N ALA A 23 7.77 -1.24 12.75
CA ALA A 23 9.19 -1.18 12.48
C ALA A 23 9.99 -2.29 13.18
N ILE A 24 11.18 -2.56 12.68
CA ILE A 24 12.05 -3.67 13.11
C ILE A 24 12.45 -3.60 14.61
N ASP A 25 12.47 -2.42 15.21
CA ASP A 25 12.76 -2.26 16.64
C ASP A 25 11.71 -2.93 17.55
N GLN A 26 10.49 -3.16 17.04
CA GLN A 26 9.41 -3.82 17.75
C GLN A 26 9.61 -5.33 17.94
N THR A 27 10.66 -5.91 17.37
CA THR A 27 11.13 -7.26 17.71
C THR A 27 11.60 -7.35 19.16
N ARG A 28 11.97 -6.23 19.77
CA ARG A 28 12.31 -6.09 21.20
C ARG A 28 11.27 -5.27 21.99
N GLY A 29 10.09 -5.12 21.45
CA GLY A 29 8.99 -4.34 22.01
C GLY A 29 7.65 -5.02 21.78
N TRP A 30 6.79 -4.40 21.01
CA TRP A 30 5.40 -4.81 20.83
C TRP A 30 5.24 -6.24 20.29
N PHE A 31 6.00 -6.64 19.28
CA PHE A 31 5.89 -8.01 18.72
C PHE A 31 6.21 -9.06 19.78
N TYR A 32 7.30 -8.86 20.52
CA TYR A 32 7.72 -9.78 21.57
C TYR A 32 6.75 -9.81 22.76
N THR A 33 6.35 -8.64 23.27
CA THR A 33 5.45 -8.55 24.43
C THR A 33 4.08 -9.13 24.11
N LEU A 34 3.55 -8.85 22.92
CA LEU A 34 2.28 -9.41 22.48
C LEU A 34 2.32 -10.94 22.39
N LEU A 35 3.41 -11.47 21.81
CA LEU A 35 3.63 -12.92 21.71
C LEU A 35 3.72 -13.56 23.10
N ALA A 36 4.51 -12.97 24.01
CA ALA A 36 4.69 -13.50 25.37
C ALA A 36 3.36 -13.55 26.16
N VAL A 37 2.60 -12.46 26.13
CA VAL A 37 1.30 -12.38 26.81
C VAL A 37 0.31 -13.38 26.23
N SER A 38 0.22 -13.46 24.91
CA SER A 38 -0.69 -14.38 24.23
C SER A 38 -0.35 -15.86 24.52
N THR A 39 0.93 -16.21 24.47
CA THR A 39 1.38 -17.57 24.79
C THR A 39 1.06 -17.92 26.23
N CYS A 40 1.29 -17.02 27.19
CA CYS A 40 0.97 -17.26 28.59
C CYS A 40 -0.54 -17.44 28.86
N LEU A 41 -1.39 -16.71 28.15
CA LEU A 41 -2.84 -16.72 28.41
C LEU A 41 -3.60 -17.76 27.57
N PHE A 42 -3.16 -18.02 26.35
CA PHE A 42 -3.93 -18.77 25.35
C PHE A 42 -3.16 -19.97 24.77
N ASP A 43 -1.86 -20.08 25.04
CA ASP A 43 -0.95 -21.06 24.40
C ASP A 43 -1.01 -20.96 22.85
N LYS A 44 -1.17 -19.73 22.34
CA LYS A 44 -1.32 -19.42 20.91
C LYS A 44 -0.57 -18.15 20.52
N THR A 45 -0.16 -18.09 19.26
CA THR A 45 0.33 -16.83 18.68
C THR A 45 -0.80 -15.81 18.60
N PRO A 46 -0.53 -14.49 18.82
CA PRO A 46 -1.54 -13.45 18.70
C PRO A 46 -1.77 -12.98 17.26
N TYR A 47 -0.93 -13.39 16.32
CA TYR A 47 -1.00 -13.01 14.90
C TYR A 47 -0.54 -14.16 14.01
N GLU A 48 -1.07 -14.21 12.81
CA GLU A 48 -0.71 -15.20 11.79
C GLU A 48 0.50 -14.73 10.97
N ASN A 49 0.55 -13.44 10.67
CA ASN A 49 1.61 -12.82 9.89
C ASN A 49 2.18 -11.59 10.60
N CYS A 50 3.49 -11.36 10.47
CA CYS A 50 4.17 -10.19 11.01
C CYS A 50 4.96 -9.50 9.88
N ILE A 51 4.49 -8.32 9.46
CA ILE A 51 5.16 -7.53 8.42
C ILE A 51 6.07 -6.52 9.11
N VAL A 52 7.37 -6.80 9.09
CA VAL A 52 8.38 -5.99 9.74
C VAL A 52 8.86 -4.92 8.78
N LEU A 53 8.69 -3.63 9.14
CA LEU A 53 9.08 -2.52 8.29
C LEU A 53 10.55 -2.14 8.48
N GLY A 54 11.23 -1.89 7.35
CA GLY A 54 12.58 -1.38 7.32
C GLY A 54 12.65 0.11 7.74
N HIS A 55 13.88 0.60 7.93
CA HIS A 55 14.09 2.00 8.27
C HIS A 55 13.80 2.94 7.09
N VAL A 56 13.22 4.10 7.39
CA VAL A 56 13.14 5.21 6.44
C VAL A 56 14.43 6.04 6.55
N LEU A 57 15.09 6.22 5.41
CA LEU A 57 16.35 6.94 5.25
C LEU A 57 16.12 8.25 4.50
N ASP A 58 17.02 9.20 4.64
CA ASP A 58 17.00 10.41 3.83
C ASP A 58 17.33 10.14 2.35
N GLU A 59 17.26 11.16 1.48
CA GLU A 59 17.58 11.05 0.05
C GLU A 59 18.98 10.48 -0.23
N LYS A 60 19.92 10.71 0.69
CA LYS A 60 21.31 10.23 0.59
C LYS A 60 21.49 8.82 1.16
N GLY A 61 20.43 8.21 1.69
CA GLY A 61 20.47 6.89 2.31
C GLY A 61 21.04 6.91 3.73
N GLN A 62 21.02 8.05 4.41
CA GLN A 62 21.45 8.16 5.80
C GLN A 62 20.26 8.07 6.75
N LYS A 63 20.50 7.52 7.94
CA LYS A 63 19.47 7.47 8.98
C LYS A 63 19.04 8.87 9.36
N MET A 64 17.74 9.12 9.31
CA MET A 64 17.14 10.38 9.75
C MET A 64 17.30 10.56 11.25
N SER A 65 17.65 11.75 11.69
CA SER A 65 17.69 12.12 13.10
C SER A 65 17.41 13.61 13.30
N LYS A 66 16.77 13.95 14.42
CA LYS A 66 16.50 15.34 14.77
C LYS A 66 17.79 16.17 14.89
N SER A 67 18.86 15.56 15.44
CA SER A 67 20.15 16.23 15.61
C SER A 67 20.86 16.57 14.31
N LYS A 68 20.61 15.80 13.23
CA LYS A 68 21.20 16.07 11.90
C LYS A 68 20.35 16.99 11.04
N GLY A 69 19.11 17.27 11.44
CA GLY A 69 18.19 18.09 10.67
C GLY A 69 17.83 17.53 9.29
N ASN A 70 18.05 16.21 9.07
CA ASN A 70 17.80 15.53 7.80
C ASN A 70 16.46 14.77 7.77
N GLY A 71 15.60 15.03 8.75
CA GLY A 71 14.24 14.49 8.76
C GLY A 71 13.35 15.19 7.74
N VAL A 72 12.54 14.42 7.04
CA VAL A 72 11.47 14.95 6.18
C VAL A 72 10.23 15.15 7.04
N ASP A 73 9.69 16.37 7.05
CA ASP A 73 8.40 16.62 7.69
C ASP A 73 7.27 15.99 6.85
N PRO A 74 6.53 15.04 7.41
CA PRO A 74 5.47 14.36 6.64
C PRO A 74 4.40 15.32 6.14
N MET A 75 4.03 16.35 6.92
CA MET A 75 2.97 17.28 6.50
C MET A 75 3.40 18.11 5.31
N THR A 76 4.63 18.64 5.33
CA THR A 76 5.20 19.37 4.20
C THR A 76 5.25 18.50 2.93
N LEU A 77 5.59 17.21 3.07
CA LEU A 77 5.60 16.28 1.95
C LEU A 77 4.18 16.06 1.40
N LEU A 78 3.20 15.80 2.27
CA LEU A 78 1.82 15.56 1.89
C LEU A 78 1.19 16.80 1.21
N ASP A 79 1.47 17.98 1.72
CA ASP A 79 0.97 19.24 1.14
C ASP A 79 1.58 19.54 -0.23
N THR A 80 2.82 19.07 -0.48
CA THR A 80 3.53 19.35 -1.74
C THR A 80 3.21 18.35 -2.84
N VAL A 81 3.20 17.05 -2.55
CA VAL A 81 3.05 15.98 -3.56
C VAL A 81 1.76 15.19 -3.42
N GLY A 82 1.05 15.35 -2.32
CA GLY A 82 -0.18 14.63 -2.02
C GLY A 82 0.04 13.28 -1.34
N ALA A 83 -1.01 12.81 -0.68
CA ALA A 83 -0.99 11.56 0.07
C ALA A 83 -0.85 10.34 -0.84
N ASP A 84 -1.51 10.34 -2.00
CA ASP A 84 -1.50 9.20 -2.92
C ASP A 84 -0.11 8.95 -3.50
N ALA A 85 0.62 10.00 -3.89
CA ALA A 85 1.98 9.89 -4.39
C ALA A 85 2.93 9.35 -3.30
N THR A 86 2.78 9.84 -2.07
CA THR A 86 3.57 9.39 -0.92
C THR A 86 3.30 7.92 -0.59
N ARG A 87 2.03 7.50 -0.55
CA ARG A 87 1.65 6.10 -0.34
C ARG A 87 2.15 5.19 -1.46
N TRP A 88 1.99 5.61 -2.69
CA TRP A 88 2.45 4.88 -3.87
C TRP A 88 3.97 4.66 -3.83
N HIS A 89 4.72 5.69 -3.44
CA HIS A 89 6.16 5.59 -3.24
C HIS A 89 6.53 4.46 -2.25
N PHE A 90 5.90 4.44 -1.06
CA PHE A 90 6.20 3.41 -0.06
C PHE A 90 5.83 1.99 -0.49
N TYR A 91 4.83 1.83 -1.34
CA TYR A 91 4.42 0.50 -1.82
C TYR A 91 5.28 -0.01 -2.98
N THR A 92 5.87 0.86 -3.78
CA THR A 92 6.48 0.46 -5.06
C THR A 92 8.00 0.54 -5.10
N VAL A 93 8.64 1.32 -4.21
CA VAL A 93 10.09 1.58 -4.32
C VAL A 93 10.93 0.45 -3.78
N SER A 94 10.52 -0.17 -2.68
CA SER A 94 11.26 -1.29 -2.07
C SER A 94 10.33 -2.21 -1.29
N ALA A 95 10.76 -3.45 -1.11
CA ALA A 95 10.02 -4.37 -0.23
C ALA A 95 9.91 -3.78 1.19
N PRO A 96 8.77 -3.96 1.89
CA PRO A 96 8.49 -3.29 3.16
C PRO A 96 9.58 -3.49 4.23
N TRP A 97 10.25 -4.63 4.23
CA TRP A 97 11.33 -4.95 5.19
C TRP A 97 12.70 -4.39 4.83
N LEU A 98 12.84 -3.79 3.66
CA LEU A 98 14.07 -3.14 3.25
C LEU A 98 14.07 -1.65 3.61
N PRO A 99 15.24 -1.05 3.84
CA PRO A 99 15.33 0.39 4.04
C PRO A 99 14.85 1.16 2.81
N THR A 100 14.00 2.17 3.02
CA THR A 100 13.43 3.00 1.96
C THR A 100 13.96 4.42 2.08
N ARG A 101 14.40 5.01 0.96
CA ARG A 101 14.80 6.42 0.89
C ARG A 101 13.56 7.28 0.69
N LEU A 102 13.46 8.32 1.50
CA LEU A 102 12.35 9.27 1.44
C LEU A 102 12.89 10.68 1.27
N GLY A 103 12.42 11.35 0.24
CA GLY A 103 12.63 12.75 -0.01
C GLY A 103 11.66 13.26 -1.06
N LEU A 104 11.52 14.56 -1.17
CA LEU A 104 10.57 15.18 -2.10
C LEU A 104 10.80 14.73 -3.55
N ASN A 105 12.06 14.73 -3.99
CA ASN A 105 12.43 14.35 -5.35
C ASN A 105 12.07 12.88 -5.66
N ASN A 106 12.32 11.97 -4.72
CA ASN A 106 12.02 10.54 -4.89
C ASN A 106 10.51 10.31 -5.06
N VAL A 107 9.69 10.97 -4.24
CA VAL A 107 8.24 10.86 -4.34
C VAL A 107 7.70 11.48 -5.62
N GLN A 108 8.22 12.64 -6.03
CA GLN A 108 7.86 13.26 -7.30
C GLN A 108 8.20 12.39 -8.52
N GLU A 109 9.34 11.73 -8.51
CA GLU A 109 9.72 10.80 -9.57
C GLU A 109 8.74 9.62 -9.66
N THR A 110 8.41 9.02 -8.53
CA THR A 110 7.41 7.94 -8.44
C THR A 110 6.02 8.41 -8.93
N GLN A 111 5.61 9.62 -8.57
CA GLN A 111 4.36 10.22 -9.01
C GLN A 111 4.31 10.39 -10.54
N ARG A 112 5.40 10.90 -11.14
CA ARG A 112 5.49 11.10 -12.60
C ARG A 112 5.43 9.78 -13.36
N GLY A 113 6.04 8.73 -12.82
CA GLY A 113 6.13 7.41 -13.48
C GLY A 113 4.76 6.75 -13.69
N PHE A 114 3.84 6.89 -12.76
CA PHE A 114 2.55 6.20 -12.82
C PHE A 114 1.35 7.14 -12.69
N LEU A 115 1.22 7.84 -11.56
CA LEU A 115 -0.01 8.60 -11.26
C LEU A 115 -0.28 9.71 -12.27
N SER A 116 0.76 10.42 -12.72
CA SER A 116 0.60 11.45 -13.74
C SER A 116 0.19 10.87 -15.10
N THR A 117 0.72 9.71 -15.46
CA THR A 117 0.33 9.01 -16.70
C THR A 117 -1.12 8.56 -16.64
N LEU A 118 -1.54 7.95 -15.53
CA LEU A 118 -2.92 7.54 -15.31
C LEU A 118 -3.88 8.75 -15.38
N TRP A 119 -3.51 9.85 -14.73
CA TRP A 119 -4.29 11.10 -14.78
C TRP A 119 -4.41 11.65 -16.19
N ASN A 120 -3.33 11.65 -16.97
CA ASN A 120 -3.34 12.14 -18.34
C ASN A 120 -4.24 11.28 -19.24
N VAL A 121 -4.23 9.96 -19.09
CA VAL A 121 -5.12 9.05 -19.82
C VAL A 121 -6.58 9.32 -19.47
N TYR A 122 -6.88 9.48 -18.19
CA TYR A 122 -8.23 9.81 -17.72
C TYR A 122 -8.70 11.17 -18.25
N SER A 123 -7.84 12.19 -18.14
CA SER A 123 -8.17 13.55 -18.61
C SER A 123 -8.41 13.60 -20.12
N PHE A 124 -7.63 12.85 -20.89
CA PHE A 124 -7.83 12.69 -22.32
C PHE A 124 -9.21 12.06 -22.63
N TYR A 125 -9.55 10.99 -21.94
CA TYR A 125 -10.86 10.34 -22.11
C TYR A 125 -12.01 11.28 -21.77
N VAL A 126 -11.95 11.96 -20.62
CA VAL A 126 -13.02 12.88 -20.17
C VAL A 126 -13.20 14.02 -21.14
N LEU A 127 -12.10 14.64 -21.61
CA LEU A 127 -12.15 15.74 -22.57
C LEU A 127 -12.94 15.37 -23.84
N TYR A 128 -12.62 14.23 -24.43
CA TYR A 128 -13.30 13.82 -25.67
C TYR A 128 -14.70 13.26 -25.41
N ALA A 129 -14.91 12.61 -24.28
CA ALA A 129 -16.25 12.16 -23.88
C ALA A 129 -17.22 13.34 -23.67
N GLU A 130 -16.73 14.47 -23.14
CA GLU A 130 -17.53 15.68 -22.99
C GLU A 130 -17.82 16.35 -24.35
N ILE A 131 -16.82 16.45 -25.23
CA ILE A 131 -17.00 17.02 -26.58
C ILE A 131 -18.04 16.21 -27.36
N ASP A 132 -17.95 14.91 -27.33
CA ASP A 132 -18.84 14.00 -28.06
C ASP A 132 -20.17 13.73 -27.33
N GLN A 133 -20.34 14.28 -26.11
CA GLN A 133 -21.47 13.98 -25.20
C GLN A 133 -21.70 12.48 -25.05
N PHE A 134 -20.60 11.73 -24.95
CA PHE A 134 -20.60 10.29 -24.84
C PHE A 134 -21.19 9.82 -23.49
N ASN A 135 -22.18 8.93 -23.56
CA ASN A 135 -22.75 8.31 -22.37
C ASN A 135 -22.40 6.81 -22.34
N PRO A 136 -21.46 6.39 -21.47
CA PRO A 136 -21.04 4.99 -21.41
C PRO A 136 -22.17 4.02 -21.06
N ASN A 137 -23.18 4.44 -20.33
CA ASN A 137 -24.31 3.57 -19.95
C ASN A 137 -25.13 3.10 -21.16
N LYS A 138 -25.11 3.83 -22.28
CA LYS A 138 -25.79 3.41 -23.51
C LYS A 138 -25.08 2.25 -24.22
N TYR A 139 -23.84 1.99 -23.85
CA TYR A 139 -22.96 1.02 -24.50
C TYR A 139 -22.42 -0.04 -23.53
N ALA A 140 -23.07 -0.22 -22.37
CA ALA A 140 -22.61 -1.14 -21.33
C ALA A 140 -22.46 -2.60 -21.83
N ASP A 141 -23.33 -3.01 -22.76
CA ASP A 141 -23.32 -4.37 -23.34
C ASP A 141 -22.50 -4.48 -24.64
N PHE A 142 -21.88 -3.37 -25.06
CA PHE A 142 -21.09 -3.36 -26.30
C PHE A 142 -19.83 -4.23 -26.15
N LYS A 143 -19.62 -5.15 -27.10
CA LYS A 143 -18.42 -5.96 -27.20
C LYS A 143 -17.64 -5.57 -28.45
N SER A 144 -16.47 -5.00 -28.24
CA SER A 144 -15.60 -4.64 -29.36
C SER A 144 -15.06 -5.91 -30.07
N GLU A 145 -15.06 -5.87 -31.39
CA GLU A 145 -14.38 -6.88 -32.23
C GLU A 145 -12.92 -6.48 -32.53
N ASN A 146 -12.53 -5.27 -32.21
CA ASN A 146 -11.17 -4.80 -32.42
C ASN A 146 -10.16 -5.60 -31.59
N ILE A 147 -9.11 -6.05 -32.25
CA ILE A 147 -8.09 -6.90 -31.60
C ILE A 147 -7.32 -6.15 -30.51
N MET A 148 -7.13 -4.83 -30.65
CA MET A 148 -6.43 -4.02 -29.64
C MET A 148 -7.27 -3.87 -28.38
N ASP A 149 -8.59 -3.72 -28.52
CA ASP A 149 -9.48 -3.63 -27.36
C ASP A 149 -9.53 -4.96 -26.61
N LYS A 150 -9.60 -6.08 -27.34
CA LYS A 150 -9.52 -7.42 -26.75
C LYS A 150 -8.19 -7.66 -26.04
N TRP A 151 -7.09 -7.19 -26.64
CA TRP A 151 -5.76 -7.31 -26.08
C TRP A 151 -5.62 -6.53 -24.76
N ILE A 152 -6.04 -5.27 -24.74
CA ILE A 152 -5.91 -4.44 -23.51
C ILE A 152 -6.80 -4.97 -22.37
N LEU A 153 -8.00 -5.44 -22.68
CA LEU A 153 -8.88 -6.05 -21.68
C LEU A 153 -8.30 -7.37 -21.14
N SER A 154 -7.68 -8.19 -22.01
CA SER A 154 -6.97 -9.39 -21.58
C SER A 154 -5.80 -9.06 -20.66
N LYS A 155 -5.01 -8.04 -20.99
CA LYS A 155 -3.92 -7.53 -20.13
C LYS A 155 -4.43 -7.04 -18.78
N LEU A 156 -5.51 -6.27 -18.77
CA LEU A 156 -6.12 -5.78 -17.55
C LEU A 156 -6.59 -6.92 -16.63
N ASN A 157 -7.28 -7.92 -17.18
CA ASN A 157 -7.74 -9.06 -16.39
C ASN A 157 -6.58 -9.90 -15.82
N THR A 158 -5.51 -10.07 -16.60
CA THR A 158 -4.28 -10.73 -16.13
C THR A 158 -3.66 -9.93 -14.99
N LEU A 159 -3.53 -8.61 -15.14
CA LEU A 159 -3.00 -7.73 -14.11
C LEU A 159 -3.82 -7.80 -12.81
N ILE A 160 -5.15 -7.73 -12.90
CA ILE A 160 -6.04 -7.83 -11.73
C ILE A 160 -5.78 -9.13 -10.96
N LYS A 161 -5.67 -10.26 -11.68
CA LYS A 161 -5.38 -11.55 -11.06
C LYS A 161 -4.01 -11.57 -10.39
N GLU A 162 -2.96 -11.14 -11.09
CA GLU A 162 -1.59 -11.13 -10.57
C GLU A 162 -1.44 -10.25 -9.34
N VAL A 163 -2.04 -9.04 -9.37
CA VAL A 163 -2.03 -8.11 -8.22
C VAL A 163 -2.72 -8.74 -7.02
N ALA A 164 -3.91 -9.31 -7.19
CA ALA A 164 -4.64 -9.96 -6.10
C ALA A 164 -3.83 -11.10 -5.48
N GLU A 165 -3.28 -12.01 -6.31
CA GLU A 165 -2.48 -13.15 -5.83
C GLU A 165 -1.21 -12.73 -5.08
N LYS A 166 -0.59 -11.61 -5.45
CA LYS A 166 0.60 -11.07 -4.78
C LYS A 166 0.24 -10.38 -3.47
N LEU A 167 -0.82 -9.58 -3.47
CA LEU A 167 -1.29 -8.91 -2.25
C LEU A 167 -1.74 -9.92 -1.19
N ASP A 168 -2.38 -11.01 -1.57
CA ASP A 168 -2.76 -12.10 -0.66
C ASP A 168 -1.54 -12.76 0.02
N LYS A 169 -0.36 -12.64 -0.59
CA LYS A 169 0.92 -13.12 -0.05
C LYS A 169 1.74 -12.02 0.63
N TYR A 170 1.19 -10.83 0.79
CA TYR A 170 1.91 -9.63 1.27
C TYR A 170 3.11 -9.23 0.41
N ASP A 171 3.19 -9.66 -0.85
CA ASP A 171 4.21 -9.23 -1.82
C ASP A 171 3.78 -7.92 -2.49
N ILE A 172 3.77 -6.85 -1.68
CA ILE A 172 3.19 -5.55 -2.02
C ILE A 172 3.96 -4.89 -3.17
N THR A 173 5.28 -4.96 -3.15
CA THR A 173 6.14 -4.26 -4.12
C THR A 173 6.09 -4.90 -5.50
N SER A 174 5.89 -6.20 -5.57
CA SER A 174 5.76 -6.90 -6.85
C SER A 174 4.34 -6.85 -7.43
N ALA A 175 3.35 -6.49 -6.59
CA ALA A 175 1.96 -6.34 -6.99
C ALA A 175 1.74 -5.06 -7.81
#